data_df13c9d2cf1f7397f7158a113da89e2f
#
_entry.id   df13c9d2cf1f7397f7158a113da89e2f
#
_cell.length_a   1.000
_cell.length_b   1.000
_cell.length_c   1.000
_cell.angle_alpha   90.00
_cell.angle_beta   90.00
_cell.angle_gamma   90.00
#
_symmetry.space_group_name_H-M   'P 1'
#
loop_
_entity.id
_entity.type
_entity.pdbx_description
1 polymer ?
#
loop_
_entity_poly.entity_id
_entity_poly.type
_entity_poly.pdbx_seq_one_letter_code
_entity_poly.pdbx_strand_id
1 'polypeptide(L)'
;MSDDPRVLIDATAVPADRGGVGRYVDSLVAALDADGARITVVCQPRDLQLYDRLAPRSRVVPASPATTTRTARLTWEQATLPRLARRLGADVVHSPHYTMPLATSAASVVTLHDATFFTDAVLHSSVKARFFRAWTATALRRATLCVVPSEATATELARVGPVRHASLEVIHHGVDSERFHPPSPAEVAAARAAVGLGRTPYVAFLGALEPRKNVPALIRGFARAVAGRPDAPALVLAGQPGWDTQVERALDAVPHRLRVIRAGYLPFGTLAGFLGGASLVAYPSLGEGFGLPVLEAMACGACVLTTRRLSLPEVGGDAVAYCGVGAGDVAAALGELLDDPGRRAELATAAQQRAKEFSWATTAERHREAYAKAWSRHLRTR
;
A
#
# COMPACT_ATOMS: atom_id res chain seq x y z
N MET A 1 -4.01 -33.98 13.24
CA MET A 1 -4.99 -33.20 12.44
C MET A 1 -4.58 -31.75 12.58
N SER A 2 -4.34 -31.06 11.48
CA SER A 2 -3.87 -29.65 11.56
C SER A 2 -4.97 -28.79 12.16
N ASP A 3 -4.67 -28.15 13.29
CA ASP A 3 -5.58 -27.19 13.98
C ASP A 3 -5.70 -25.85 13.25
N ASP A 4 -5.36 -25.79 11.95
CA ASP A 4 -5.45 -24.57 11.16
C ASP A 4 -6.91 -24.26 10.78
N PRO A 5 -7.43 -23.05 11.11
CA PRO A 5 -8.79 -22.67 10.80
C PRO A 5 -9.02 -22.58 9.29
N ARG A 6 -10.27 -22.89 8.86
CA ARG A 6 -10.72 -22.62 7.49
C ARG A 6 -11.09 -21.15 7.37
N VAL A 7 -10.39 -20.43 6.53
CA VAL A 7 -10.52 -18.98 6.39
C VAL A 7 -11.24 -18.62 5.09
N LEU A 8 -12.31 -17.84 5.19
CA LEU A 8 -12.94 -17.21 4.02
C LEU A 8 -12.45 -15.78 3.90
N ILE A 9 -11.74 -15.47 2.79
CA ILE A 9 -11.25 -14.13 2.51
C ILE A 9 -12.22 -13.42 1.56
N ASP A 10 -12.75 -12.26 1.97
CA ASP A 10 -13.63 -11.43 1.14
C ASP A 10 -12.84 -10.45 0.28
N ALA A 11 -12.49 -10.86 -0.94
CA ALA A 11 -11.85 -10.01 -1.93
C ALA A 11 -12.84 -9.19 -2.79
N THR A 12 -14.14 -9.18 -2.48
CA THR A 12 -15.14 -8.44 -3.28
C THR A 12 -15.00 -6.93 -3.21
N ALA A 13 -14.33 -6.42 -2.17
CA ALA A 13 -14.06 -4.99 -1.98
C ALA A 13 -12.87 -4.48 -2.82
N VAL A 14 -12.08 -5.38 -3.42
CA VAL A 14 -10.91 -5.01 -4.22
C VAL A 14 -11.36 -4.28 -5.48
N PRO A 15 -10.85 -3.05 -5.73
CA PRO A 15 -11.22 -2.28 -6.92
C PRO A 15 -10.63 -2.91 -8.19
N ALA A 16 -11.21 -2.58 -9.34
CA ALA A 16 -10.67 -3.01 -10.64
C ALA A 16 -9.25 -2.44 -10.87
N ASP A 17 -9.06 -1.18 -10.46
CA ASP A 17 -7.74 -0.58 -10.39
C ASP A 17 -7.04 -1.05 -9.09
N ARG A 18 -6.01 -1.86 -9.26
CA ARG A 18 -5.23 -2.49 -8.17
C ARG A 18 -4.32 -1.48 -7.48
N GLY A 19 -4.89 -0.50 -6.76
CA GLY A 19 -4.15 0.36 -5.85
C GLY A 19 -3.50 -0.42 -4.69
N GLY A 20 -3.03 0.27 -3.68
CA GLY A 20 -2.33 -0.35 -2.53
C GLY A 20 -3.12 -1.48 -1.87
N VAL A 21 -4.43 -1.29 -1.66
CA VAL A 21 -5.31 -2.33 -1.07
C VAL A 21 -5.43 -3.57 -1.97
N GLY A 22 -5.59 -3.38 -3.29
CA GLY A 22 -5.66 -4.51 -4.22
C GLY A 22 -4.37 -5.31 -4.22
N ARG A 23 -3.22 -4.64 -4.26
CA ARG A 23 -1.90 -5.30 -4.18
C ARG A 23 -1.72 -6.08 -2.87
N TYR A 24 -2.14 -5.49 -1.75
CA TYR A 24 -2.13 -6.19 -0.46
C TYR A 24 -2.95 -7.48 -0.51
N VAL A 25 -4.21 -7.42 -0.98
CA VAL A 25 -5.08 -8.60 -1.00
C VAL A 25 -4.55 -9.66 -1.95
N ASP A 26 -4.14 -9.27 -3.16
CA ASP A 26 -3.62 -10.20 -4.17
C ASP A 26 -2.34 -10.91 -3.66
N SER A 27 -1.40 -10.17 -3.08
CA SER A 27 -0.15 -10.73 -2.56
C SER A 27 -0.36 -11.57 -1.30
N LEU A 28 -1.26 -11.15 -0.40
CA LEU A 28 -1.60 -11.93 0.80
C LEU A 28 -2.24 -13.26 0.42
N VAL A 29 -3.18 -13.26 -0.52
CA VAL A 29 -3.85 -14.49 -0.99
C VAL A 29 -2.83 -15.44 -1.61
N ALA A 30 -1.95 -14.94 -2.48
CA ALA A 30 -0.91 -15.75 -3.11
C ALA A 30 0.05 -16.35 -2.06
N ALA A 31 0.47 -15.56 -1.08
CA ALA A 31 1.39 -16.01 -0.04
C ALA A 31 0.74 -17.03 0.92
N LEU A 32 -0.53 -16.84 1.29
CA LEU A 32 -1.27 -17.78 2.12
C LEU A 32 -1.49 -19.12 1.41
N ASP A 33 -1.79 -19.10 0.08
CA ASP A 33 -1.92 -20.31 -0.71
C ASP A 33 -0.59 -21.06 -0.83
N ALA A 34 0.50 -20.33 -1.08
CA ALA A 34 1.85 -20.90 -1.14
C ALA A 34 2.29 -21.52 0.20
N ASP A 35 1.92 -20.91 1.32
CA ASP A 35 2.17 -21.38 2.68
C ASP A 35 1.24 -22.52 3.13
N GLY A 36 0.30 -22.95 2.27
CA GLY A 36 -0.61 -24.07 2.53
C GLY A 36 -1.74 -23.75 3.51
N ALA A 37 -2.07 -22.48 3.73
CA ALA A 37 -3.19 -22.07 4.55
C ALA A 37 -4.52 -22.57 3.96
N ARG A 38 -5.46 -22.97 4.82
CA ARG A 38 -6.79 -23.47 4.40
C ARG A 38 -7.73 -22.30 4.05
N ILE A 39 -7.46 -21.63 2.93
CA ILE A 39 -8.24 -20.46 2.51
C ILE A 39 -9.29 -20.81 1.43
N THR A 40 -10.37 -20.05 1.46
CA THR A 40 -11.31 -19.89 0.34
C THR A 40 -11.40 -18.40 0.03
N VAL A 41 -11.23 -18.03 -1.22
CA VAL A 41 -11.31 -16.63 -1.66
C VAL A 41 -12.67 -16.40 -2.33
N VAL A 42 -13.44 -15.43 -1.84
CA VAL A 42 -14.62 -14.95 -2.55
C VAL A 42 -14.28 -13.61 -3.22
N CYS A 43 -14.49 -13.52 -4.53
CA CYS A 43 -14.10 -12.35 -5.32
C CYS A 43 -15.22 -11.91 -6.27
N GLN A 44 -15.05 -10.76 -6.88
CA GLN A 44 -15.92 -10.34 -7.97
C GLN A 44 -15.71 -11.23 -9.21
N PRO A 45 -16.75 -11.47 -10.03
CA PRO A 45 -16.64 -12.36 -11.20
C PRO A 45 -15.48 -12.02 -12.15
N ARG A 46 -15.18 -10.71 -12.32
CA ARG A 46 -14.07 -10.23 -13.17
C ARG A 46 -12.69 -10.68 -12.66
N ASP A 47 -12.56 -10.97 -11.38
CA ASP A 47 -11.29 -11.30 -10.72
C ASP A 47 -11.08 -12.82 -10.56
N LEU A 48 -12.05 -13.64 -10.98
CA LEU A 48 -12.02 -15.10 -10.80
C LEU A 48 -10.74 -15.71 -11.36
N GLN A 49 -10.45 -15.47 -12.64
CA GLN A 49 -9.26 -16.02 -13.29
C GLN A 49 -7.94 -15.51 -12.67
N LEU A 50 -7.94 -14.32 -12.11
CA LEU A 50 -6.77 -13.80 -11.41
C LEU A 50 -6.52 -14.60 -10.13
N TYR A 51 -7.56 -14.78 -9.29
CA TYR A 51 -7.40 -15.51 -8.03
C TYR A 51 -7.20 -17.02 -8.25
N ASP A 52 -7.76 -17.63 -9.29
CA ASP A 52 -7.44 -19.01 -9.68
C ASP A 52 -5.94 -19.19 -9.99
N ARG A 53 -5.30 -18.17 -10.59
CA ARG A 53 -3.85 -18.18 -10.83
C ARG A 53 -3.01 -17.87 -9.58
N LEU A 54 -3.48 -16.93 -8.73
CA LEU A 54 -2.76 -16.53 -7.52
C LEU A 54 -2.84 -17.56 -6.40
N ALA A 55 -3.93 -18.32 -6.35
CA ALA A 55 -4.19 -19.31 -5.30
C ALA A 55 -4.63 -20.67 -5.88
N PRO A 56 -3.76 -21.34 -6.66
CA PRO A 56 -4.13 -22.57 -7.38
C PRO A 56 -4.43 -23.77 -6.48
N ARG A 57 -4.03 -23.73 -5.20
CA ARG A 57 -4.29 -24.77 -4.20
C ARG A 57 -5.57 -24.52 -3.41
N SER A 58 -6.11 -23.30 -3.51
CA SER A 58 -7.26 -22.83 -2.74
C SER A 58 -8.53 -22.80 -3.55
N ARG A 59 -9.66 -22.84 -2.87
CA ARG A 59 -10.95 -22.66 -3.52
C ARG A 59 -11.23 -21.19 -3.80
N VAL A 60 -11.56 -20.86 -5.05
CA VAL A 60 -12.03 -19.52 -5.43
C VAL A 60 -13.52 -19.59 -5.77
N VAL A 61 -14.29 -18.62 -5.27
CA VAL A 61 -15.75 -18.57 -5.42
C VAL A 61 -16.15 -17.18 -5.94
N PRO A 62 -16.83 -17.10 -7.10
CA PRO A 62 -17.34 -15.81 -7.56
C PRO A 62 -18.52 -15.37 -6.70
N ALA A 63 -18.54 -14.09 -6.34
CA ALA A 63 -19.69 -13.43 -5.74
C ALA A 63 -20.78 -13.17 -6.81
N SER A 64 -21.96 -12.73 -6.38
CA SER A 64 -23.01 -12.32 -7.31
C SER A 64 -22.52 -11.18 -8.22
N PRO A 65 -22.85 -11.17 -9.53
CA PRO A 65 -22.55 -10.07 -10.43
C PRO A 65 -23.06 -8.70 -9.92
N ALA A 66 -24.09 -8.67 -9.09
CA ALA A 66 -24.60 -7.46 -8.46
C ALA A 66 -23.58 -6.76 -7.55
N THR A 67 -22.54 -7.45 -7.08
CA THR A 67 -21.50 -6.86 -6.19
C THR A 67 -20.58 -5.83 -6.88
N THR A 68 -20.79 -5.54 -8.14
CA THR A 68 -20.04 -4.51 -8.88
C THR A 68 -20.31 -3.09 -8.38
N THR A 69 -21.50 -2.82 -7.82
CA THR A 69 -21.82 -1.54 -7.21
C THR A 69 -21.53 -1.55 -5.71
N ARG A 70 -21.12 -0.41 -5.14
CA ARG A 70 -20.76 -0.30 -3.71
C ARG A 70 -21.93 -0.68 -2.78
N THR A 71 -23.12 -0.20 -3.06
CA THR A 71 -24.31 -0.47 -2.24
C THR A 71 -24.72 -1.93 -2.29
N ALA A 72 -24.80 -2.52 -3.49
CA ALA A 72 -25.14 -3.93 -3.64
C ALA A 72 -24.07 -4.85 -3.02
N ARG A 73 -22.77 -4.49 -3.13
CA ARG A 73 -21.70 -5.21 -2.44
C ARG A 73 -21.86 -5.17 -0.92
N LEU A 74 -22.15 -4.01 -0.34
CA LEU A 74 -22.37 -3.90 1.10
C LEU A 74 -23.61 -4.71 1.54
N THR A 75 -24.70 -4.67 0.78
CA THR A 75 -25.88 -5.50 1.06
C THR A 75 -25.53 -6.99 0.98
N TRP A 76 -24.79 -7.39 -0.04
CA TRP A 76 -24.33 -8.77 -0.22
C TRP A 76 -23.41 -9.21 0.94
N GLU A 77 -22.49 -8.35 1.38
CA GLU A 77 -21.58 -8.57 2.51
C GLU A 77 -22.39 -8.84 3.82
N GLN A 78 -23.49 -8.11 4.03
CA GLN A 78 -24.30 -8.29 5.24
C GLN A 78 -25.26 -9.48 5.15
N ALA A 79 -25.83 -9.76 3.99
CA ALA A 79 -26.89 -10.75 3.84
C ALA A 79 -26.38 -12.11 3.34
N THR A 80 -25.46 -12.12 2.35
CA THR A 80 -25.09 -13.34 1.64
C THR A 80 -23.76 -13.91 2.15
N LEU A 81 -22.76 -13.07 2.43
CA LEU A 81 -21.46 -13.53 2.92
C LEU A 81 -21.55 -14.38 4.19
N PRO A 82 -22.36 -14.04 5.22
CA PRO A 82 -22.51 -14.88 6.41
C PRO A 82 -23.08 -16.28 6.11
N ARG A 83 -24.04 -16.35 5.17
CA ARG A 83 -24.62 -17.64 4.74
C ARG A 83 -23.61 -18.45 3.96
N LEU A 84 -22.82 -17.81 3.09
CA LEU A 84 -21.74 -18.45 2.34
C LEU A 84 -20.67 -18.99 3.29
N ALA A 85 -20.22 -18.21 4.25
CA ALA A 85 -19.23 -18.61 5.26
C ALA A 85 -19.71 -19.87 6.02
N ARG A 86 -20.98 -19.90 6.45
CA ARG A 86 -21.57 -21.07 7.11
C ARG A 86 -21.64 -22.30 6.20
N ARG A 87 -22.06 -22.15 4.93
CA ARG A 87 -22.12 -23.25 3.96
C ARG A 87 -20.73 -23.85 3.65
N LEU A 88 -19.72 -23.00 3.64
CA LEU A 88 -18.32 -23.42 3.41
C LEU A 88 -17.65 -23.93 4.70
N GLY A 89 -18.35 -23.82 5.83
CA GLY A 89 -17.84 -24.22 7.12
C GLY A 89 -16.64 -23.39 7.53
N ALA A 90 -16.60 -22.09 7.18
CA ALA A 90 -15.52 -21.21 7.55
C ALA A 90 -15.47 -20.98 9.06
N ASP A 91 -14.30 -21.12 9.66
CA ASP A 91 -14.03 -20.87 11.08
C ASP A 91 -13.71 -19.39 11.30
N VAL A 92 -13.11 -18.76 10.26
CA VAL A 92 -12.75 -17.33 10.24
C VAL A 92 -13.26 -16.69 8.95
N VAL A 93 -13.79 -15.47 9.03
CA VAL A 93 -14.06 -14.59 7.90
C VAL A 93 -13.07 -13.42 7.97
N HIS A 94 -12.20 -13.29 6.98
CA HIS A 94 -11.30 -12.16 6.85
C HIS A 94 -11.86 -11.15 5.84
N SER A 95 -12.12 -9.94 6.31
CA SER A 95 -12.51 -8.78 5.51
C SER A 95 -11.31 -7.84 5.39
N PRO A 96 -10.57 -7.86 4.28
CA PRO A 96 -9.29 -7.15 4.16
C PRO A 96 -9.42 -5.66 3.84
N HIS A 97 -10.62 -5.07 4.03
CA HIS A 97 -10.87 -3.66 3.71
C HIS A 97 -11.97 -3.02 4.55
N TYR A 98 -11.68 -2.67 5.81
CA TYR A 98 -12.51 -1.88 6.74
C TYR A 98 -13.91 -2.43 7.07
N THR A 99 -14.72 -2.80 6.05
CA THR A 99 -16.09 -3.31 6.25
C THR A 99 -16.09 -4.79 6.57
N MET A 100 -17.09 -5.28 7.28
CA MET A 100 -17.20 -6.69 7.65
C MET A 100 -18.68 -7.11 7.78
N PRO A 101 -19.02 -8.40 7.67
CA PRO A 101 -20.34 -8.90 7.99
C PRO A 101 -20.59 -8.78 9.51
N LEU A 102 -21.72 -8.17 9.90
CA LEU A 102 -22.06 -7.94 11.30
C LEU A 102 -22.70 -9.14 11.99
N ALA A 103 -23.27 -10.06 11.22
CA ALA A 103 -24.00 -11.24 11.71
C ALA A 103 -23.37 -12.55 11.20
N THR A 104 -22.07 -12.75 11.46
CA THR A 104 -21.39 -14.00 11.14
C THR A 104 -21.29 -14.93 12.34
N SER A 105 -21.36 -16.24 12.09
CA SER A 105 -21.09 -17.27 13.09
C SER A 105 -19.61 -17.68 13.17
N ALA A 106 -18.78 -17.17 12.29
CA ALA A 106 -17.33 -17.37 12.28
C ALA A 106 -16.62 -16.23 13.03
N ALA A 107 -15.38 -16.46 13.45
CA ALA A 107 -14.53 -15.39 13.95
C ALA A 107 -14.31 -14.34 12.86
N SER A 108 -14.43 -13.06 13.18
CA SER A 108 -14.23 -11.96 12.22
C SER A 108 -12.85 -11.34 12.37
N VAL A 109 -12.11 -11.30 11.28
CA VAL A 109 -10.82 -10.58 11.15
C VAL A 109 -11.00 -9.46 10.15
N VAL A 110 -10.54 -8.25 10.48
CA VAL A 110 -10.68 -7.08 9.61
C VAL A 110 -9.34 -6.39 9.47
N THR A 111 -8.92 -6.09 8.22
CA THR A 111 -7.75 -5.24 8.00
C THR A 111 -8.13 -3.78 7.92
N LEU A 112 -7.49 -2.95 8.76
CA LEU A 112 -7.62 -1.50 8.80
C LEU A 112 -6.31 -0.91 8.28
N HIS A 113 -6.31 -0.38 7.06
CA HIS A 113 -5.10 -0.01 6.34
C HIS A 113 -4.44 1.27 6.83
N ASP A 114 -5.20 2.23 7.32
CA ASP A 114 -4.73 3.49 7.88
C ASP A 114 -5.78 4.14 8.80
N ALA A 115 -5.37 5.17 9.51
CA ALA A 115 -6.24 6.00 10.34
C ALA A 115 -6.43 7.43 9.77
N THR A 116 -5.99 7.69 8.53
CA THR A 116 -5.95 9.04 7.93
C THR A 116 -7.34 9.68 7.79
N PHE A 117 -8.40 8.88 7.76
CA PHE A 117 -9.78 9.36 7.81
C PHE A 117 -10.11 10.08 9.13
N PHE A 118 -9.36 9.83 10.19
CA PHE A 118 -9.52 10.49 11.48
C PHE A 118 -8.54 11.65 11.65
N THR A 119 -7.27 11.42 11.33
CA THR A 119 -6.16 12.36 11.62
C THR A 119 -6.07 13.47 10.59
N ASP A 120 -6.35 13.15 9.33
CA ASP A 120 -6.19 14.06 8.19
C ASP A 120 -7.47 14.12 7.32
N ALA A 121 -8.60 14.28 7.97
CA ALA A 121 -9.91 14.25 7.32
C ALA A 121 -10.07 15.25 6.15
N VAL A 122 -9.31 16.36 6.18
CA VAL A 122 -9.29 17.38 5.12
C VAL A 122 -8.76 16.80 3.79
N LEU A 123 -7.95 15.74 3.85
CA LEU A 123 -7.41 15.05 2.67
C LEU A 123 -8.41 14.09 2.02
N HIS A 124 -9.62 13.96 2.55
CA HIS A 124 -10.66 13.05 2.07
C HIS A 124 -11.99 13.78 1.86
N SER A 125 -12.84 13.26 0.96
CA SER A 125 -14.22 13.77 0.89
C SER A 125 -14.96 13.48 2.20
N SER A 126 -15.78 14.41 2.68
CA SER A 126 -16.51 14.31 3.95
C SER A 126 -17.40 13.05 4.06
N VAL A 127 -18.02 12.63 2.96
CA VAL A 127 -18.85 11.42 2.89
C VAL A 127 -17.98 10.16 3.04
N LYS A 128 -16.85 10.10 2.32
CA LYS A 128 -15.89 8.99 2.39
C LYS A 128 -15.29 8.88 3.80
N ALA A 129 -14.85 10.01 4.37
CA ALA A 129 -14.29 10.04 5.71
C ALA A 129 -15.30 9.55 6.77
N ARG A 130 -16.56 10.01 6.71
CA ARG A 130 -17.63 9.57 7.62
C ARG A 130 -17.92 8.08 7.52
N PHE A 131 -17.97 7.55 6.30
CA PHE A 131 -18.19 6.12 6.03
C PHE A 131 -17.07 5.27 6.65
N PHE A 132 -15.81 5.57 6.35
CA PHE A 132 -14.68 4.78 6.85
C PHE A 132 -14.49 4.94 8.36
N ARG A 133 -14.74 6.12 8.94
CA ARG A 133 -14.74 6.31 10.40
C ARG A 133 -15.78 5.42 11.08
N ALA A 134 -17.01 5.38 10.56
CA ALA A 134 -18.06 4.56 11.13
C ALA A 134 -17.72 3.07 11.07
N TRP A 135 -17.20 2.59 9.93
CA TRP A 135 -16.82 1.20 9.78
C TRP A 135 -15.59 0.82 10.60
N THR A 136 -14.57 1.68 10.66
CA THR A 136 -13.41 1.47 11.53
C THR A 136 -13.85 1.38 13.00
N ALA A 137 -14.67 2.31 13.47
CA ALA A 137 -15.20 2.26 14.84
C ALA A 137 -16.05 1.00 15.09
N THR A 138 -16.78 0.52 14.10
CA THR A 138 -17.55 -0.73 14.17
C THR A 138 -16.63 -1.95 14.25
N ALA A 139 -15.61 -2.01 13.39
CA ALA A 139 -14.61 -3.08 13.39
C ALA A 139 -13.87 -3.16 14.75
N LEU A 140 -13.39 -2.03 15.26
CA LEU A 140 -12.69 -1.95 16.56
C LEU A 140 -13.56 -2.41 17.75
N ARG A 141 -14.89 -2.27 17.66
CA ARG A 141 -15.81 -2.71 18.72
C ARG A 141 -16.28 -4.14 18.56
N ARG A 142 -16.42 -4.65 17.34
CA ARG A 142 -17.18 -5.88 17.05
C ARG A 142 -16.38 -6.99 16.39
N ALA A 143 -15.27 -6.68 15.71
CA ALA A 143 -14.42 -7.71 15.15
C ALA A 143 -13.77 -8.55 16.27
N THR A 144 -13.57 -9.83 16.00
CA THR A 144 -12.82 -10.71 16.90
C THR A 144 -11.37 -10.26 16.99
N LEU A 145 -10.82 -9.78 15.84
CA LEU A 145 -9.46 -9.26 15.73
C LEU A 145 -9.38 -8.27 14.57
N CYS A 146 -8.64 -7.18 14.77
CA CYS A 146 -8.26 -6.26 13.70
C CYS A 146 -6.77 -6.39 13.38
N VAL A 147 -6.44 -6.47 12.10
CA VAL A 147 -5.07 -6.42 11.59
C VAL A 147 -4.78 -5.01 11.10
N VAL A 148 -3.62 -4.50 11.42
CA VAL A 148 -3.11 -3.20 10.96
C VAL A 148 -1.71 -3.35 10.38
N PRO A 149 -1.32 -2.54 9.37
CA PRO A 149 -0.06 -2.74 8.66
C PRO A 149 1.17 -2.15 9.36
N SER A 150 1.01 -1.40 10.44
CA SER A 150 2.12 -0.74 11.14
C SER A 150 1.77 -0.39 12.59
N GLU A 151 2.78 -0.25 13.45
CA GLU A 151 2.64 0.27 14.81
C GLU A 151 2.11 1.71 14.81
N ALA A 152 2.50 2.50 13.81
CA ALA A 152 1.96 3.84 13.64
C ALA A 152 0.45 3.82 13.45
N THR A 153 -0.08 2.94 12.58
CA THR A 153 -1.53 2.77 12.38
C THR A 153 -2.21 2.26 13.64
N ALA A 154 -1.61 1.31 14.37
CA ALA A 154 -2.14 0.84 15.65
C ALA A 154 -2.26 1.97 16.66
N THR A 155 -1.21 2.78 16.80
CA THR A 155 -1.17 3.94 17.71
C THR A 155 -2.23 4.97 17.36
N GLU A 156 -2.37 5.32 16.08
CA GLU A 156 -3.38 6.29 15.64
C GLU A 156 -4.82 5.76 15.90
N LEU A 157 -5.09 4.50 15.61
CA LEU A 157 -6.39 3.90 15.88
C LEU A 157 -6.70 3.83 17.37
N ALA A 158 -5.69 3.59 18.22
CA ALA A 158 -5.85 3.60 19.68
C ALA A 158 -6.27 4.98 20.24
N ARG A 159 -5.86 6.08 19.56
CA ARG A 159 -6.23 7.44 19.95
C ARG A 159 -7.67 7.81 19.59
N VAL A 160 -8.21 7.22 18.52
CA VAL A 160 -9.48 7.67 17.94
C VAL A 160 -10.68 6.78 18.24
N GLY A 161 -10.50 5.65 18.90
CA GLY A 161 -11.58 4.73 19.18
C GLY A 161 -11.42 3.94 20.48
N PRO A 162 -12.52 3.37 21.00
CA PRO A 162 -12.46 2.44 22.12
C PRO A 162 -11.84 1.12 21.63
N VAL A 163 -10.50 1.11 21.50
CA VAL A 163 -9.76 -0.10 21.15
C VAL A 163 -9.71 -0.97 22.40
N ARG A 164 -10.26 -2.14 22.34
CA ARG A 164 -9.86 -3.22 23.23
C ARG A 164 -8.47 -3.65 22.76
N HIS A 165 -7.40 -3.19 23.41
CA HIS A 165 -6.00 -3.44 23.04
C HIS A 165 -5.71 -4.91 22.67
N ALA A 166 -6.49 -5.83 23.22
CA ALA A 166 -6.41 -7.26 22.92
C ALA A 166 -6.88 -7.66 21.50
N SER A 167 -7.41 -6.76 20.69
CA SER A 167 -7.96 -7.06 19.36
C SER A 167 -7.21 -6.45 18.18
N LEU A 168 -6.12 -5.73 18.40
CA LEU A 168 -5.24 -5.23 17.34
C LEU A 168 -3.99 -6.11 17.22
N GLU A 169 -3.65 -6.48 15.98
CA GLU A 169 -2.41 -7.17 15.63
C GLU A 169 -1.71 -6.38 14.52
N VAL A 170 -0.45 -6.04 14.75
CA VAL A 170 0.38 -5.38 13.75
C VAL A 170 1.03 -6.46 12.88
N ILE A 171 0.71 -6.41 11.58
CA ILE A 171 1.29 -7.32 10.58
C ILE A 171 1.75 -6.48 9.40
N HIS A 172 3.07 -6.33 9.26
CA HIS A 172 3.66 -5.60 8.17
C HIS A 172 3.34 -6.24 6.82
N HIS A 173 3.21 -5.41 5.79
CA HIS A 173 3.13 -5.88 4.41
C HIS A 173 4.50 -6.32 3.93
N GLY A 174 4.52 -7.27 2.98
CA GLY A 174 5.71 -7.65 2.26
C GLY A 174 5.91 -6.86 0.98
N VAL A 175 7.05 -7.07 0.34
CA VAL A 175 7.34 -6.68 -1.02
C VAL A 175 7.45 -7.92 -1.92
N ASP A 176 6.95 -7.82 -3.14
CA ASP A 176 7.07 -8.85 -4.16
C ASP A 176 8.46 -8.75 -4.80
N SER A 177 9.40 -9.61 -4.36
CA SER A 177 10.80 -9.59 -4.83
C SER A 177 10.99 -10.07 -6.27
N GLU A 178 10.00 -10.72 -6.88
CA GLU A 178 10.04 -11.06 -8.30
C GLU A 178 9.77 -9.84 -9.17
N ARG A 179 8.93 -8.92 -8.68
CA ARG A 179 8.53 -7.69 -9.39
C ARG A 179 9.39 -6.48 -9.02
N PHE A 180 9.81 -6.40 -7.77
CA PHE A 180 10.59 -5.29 -7.23
C PHE A 180 11.96 -5.81 -6.80
N HIS A 181 12.91 -5.73 -7.71
CA HIS A 181 14.29 -6.19 -7.56
C HIS A 181 15.24 -5.16 -8.19
N PRO A 182 16.53 -5.19 -7.88
CA PRO A 182 17.51 -4.38 -8.57
C PRO A 182 17.46 -4.65 -10.08
N PRO A 183 17.13 -3.65 -10.90
CA PRO A 183 16.86 -3.87 -12.32
C PRO A 183 18.14 -4.13 -13.11
N SER A 184 18.01 -4.94 -14.14
CA SER A 184 19.04 -5.06 -15.17
C SER A 184 19.16 -3.78 -16.00
N PRO A 185 20.31 -3.55 -16.69
CA PRO A 185 20.46 -2.41 -17.61
C PRO A 185 19.38 -2.35 -18.70
N ALA A 186 18.87 -3.51 -19.14
CA ALA A 186 17.80 -3.59 -20.15
C ALA A 186 16.47 -3.09 -19.59
N GLU A 187 16.11 -3.47 -18.36
CA GLU A 187 14.89 -2.98 -17.69
C GLU A 187 14.95 -1.47 -17.46
N VAL A 188 16.11 -0.95 -17.03
CA VAL A 188 16.33 0.50 -16.90
C VAL A 188 16.15 1.20 -18.24
N ALA A 189 16.74 0.68 -19.31
CA ALA A 189 16.62 1.26 -20.65
C ALA A 189 15.16 1.25 -21.16
N ALA A 190 14.44 0.15 -20.95
CA ALA A 190 13.03 0.03 -21.31
C ALA A 190 12.15 1.02 -20.53
N ALA A 191 12.36 1.14 -19.20
CA ALA A 191 11.63 2.09 -18.38
C ALA A 191 11.90 3.54 -18.80
N ARG A 192 13.14 3.90 -19.08
CA ARG A 192 13.52 5.24 -19.58
C ARG A 192 12.89 5.56 -20.92
N ALA A 193 12.84 4.58 -21.83
CA ALA A 193 12.18 4.73 -23.12
C ALA A 193 10.67 4.95 -22.95
N ALA A 194 10.02 4.19 -22.07
CA ALA A 194 8.58 4.30 -21.79
C ALA A 194 8.17 5.71 -21.30
N VAL A 195 9.05 6.42 -20.60
CA VAL A 195 8.79 7.78 -20.11
C VAL A 195 9.52 8.87 -20.92
N GLY A 196 10.11 8.53 -22.05
CA GLY A 196 10.75 9.47 -22.97
C GLY A 196 11.97 10.22 -22.43
N LEU A 197 12.74 9.61 -21.51
CA LEU A 197 13.87 10.27 -20.82
C LEU A 197 15.17 10.28 -21.62
N GLY A 198 15.37 9.34 -22.52
CA GLY A 198 16.67 9.15 -23.15
C GLY A 198 17.75 8.87 -22.09
N ARG A 199 18.86 9.63 -22.09
CA ARG A 199 19.96 9.50 -21.11
C ARG A 199 19.86 10.47 -19.92
N THR A 200 18.88 11.35 -19.88
CA THR A 200 18.74 12.36 -18.82
C THR A 200 18.56 11.70 -17.43
N PRO A 201 19.37 12.01 -16.41
CA PRO A 201 19.11 11.57 -15.04
C PRO A 201 17.72 12.01 -14.56
N TYR A 202 17.15 11.31 -13.58
CA TYR A 202 15.82 11.68 -13.10
C TYR A 202 15.60 11.36 -11.62
N VAL A 203 14.75 12.18 -11.02
CA VAL A 203 14.10 11.93 -9.72
C VAL A 203 12.75 11.28 -10.02
N ALA A 204 12.46 10.15 -9.41
CA ALA A 204 11.22 9.42 -9.60
C ALA A 204 10.23 9.66 -8.44
N PHE A 205 8.96 9.73 -8.78
CA PHE A 205 7.83 9.61 -7.85
C PHE A 205 6.88 8.54 -8.39
N LEU A 206 6.38 7.66 -7.49
CA LEU A 206 5.40 6.64 -7.84
C LEU A 206 4.20 6.71 -6.90
N GLY A 207 3.01 7.00 -7.43
CA GLY A 207 1.76 7.03 -6.67
C GLY A 207 0.68 7.86 -7.35
N ALA A 208 -0.57 7.68 -6.93
CA ALA A 208 -1.66 8.56 -7.37
C ALA A 208 -1.41 9.99 -6.87
N LEU A 209 -1.79 10.99 -7.69
CA LEU A 209 -1.59 12.41 -7.36
C LEU A 209 -2.67 12.89 -6.37
N GLU A 210 -2.62 12.32 -5.16
CA GLU A 210 -3.52 12.62 -4.06
C GLU A 210 -2.90 13.66 -3.12
N PRO A 211 -3.68 14.52 -2.43
CA PRO A 211 -3.16 15.52 -1.50
C PRO A 211 -2.22 14.94 -0.45
N ARG A 212 -2.50 13.75 0.04
CA ARG A 212 -1.68 13.03 1.02
C ARG A 212 -0.26 12.74 0.54
N LYS A 213 -0.05 12.60 -0.76
CA LYS A 213 1.27 12.32 -1.36
C LYS A 213 2.17 13.55 -1.47
N ASN A 214 1.62 14.76 -1.23
CA ASN A 214 2.36 16.01 -1.16
C ASN A 214 3.16 16.35 -2.45
N VAL A 215 2.64 15.93 -3.60
CA VAL A 215 3.28 16.13 -4.91
C VAL A 215 3.52 17.61 -5.22
N PRO A 216 2.64 18.57 -4.87
CA PRO A 216 2.91 19.99 -5.06
C PRO A 216 4.16 20.49 -4.35
N ALA A 217 4.44 19.99 -3.13
CA ALA A 217 5.68 20.34 -2.42
C ALA A 217 6.91 19.69 -3.09
N LEU A 218 6.77 18.46 -3.60
CA LEU A 218 7.82 17.81 -4.38
C LEU A 218 8.17 18.62 -5.63
N ILE A 219 7.19 19.02 -6.43
CA ILE A 219 7.40 19.80 -7.66
C ILE A 219 8.14 21.12 -7.34
N ARG A 220 7.62 21.87 -6.37
CA ARG A 220 8.23 23.15 -5.96
C ARG A 220 9.62 22.96 -5.34
N GLY A 221 9.80 21.93 -4.53
CA GLY A 221 11.09 21.58 -3.92
C GLY A 221 12.12 21.17 -4.97
N PHE A 222 11.73 20.33 -5.92
CA PHE A 222 12.55 19.94 -7.05
C PHE A 222 12.99 21.15 -7.88
N ALA A 223 12.05 22.01 -8.29
CA ALA A 223 12.38 23.19 -9.07
C ALA A 223 13.40 24.11 -8.38
N ARG A 224 13.32 24.25 -7.05
CA ARG A 224 14.31 25.01 -6.24
C ARG A 224 15.66 24.31 -6.17
N ALA A 225 15.65 22.99 -5.92
CA ALA A 225 16.89 22.20 -5.77
C ALA A 225 17.77 22.20 -7.02
N VAL A 226 17.12 22.25 -8.22
CA VAL A 226 17.82 22.15 -9.49
C VAL A 226 17.92 23.46 -10.27
N ALA A 227 17.47 24.58 -9.70
CA ALA A 227 17.35 25.88 -10.38
C ALA A 227 18.64 26.38 -11.04
N GLY A 228 19.79 26.17 -10.41
CA GLY A 228 21.12 26.60 -10.89
C GLY A 228 21.95 25.52 -11.54
N ARG A 229 21.42 24.30 -11.75
CA ARG A 229 22.19 23.18 -12.28
C ARG A 229 22.15 23.17 -13.81
N PRO A 230 23.31 23.14 -14.49
CA PRO A 230 23.37 23.04 -15.94
C PRO A 230 22.85 21.68 -16.43
N ASP A 231 23.17 20.60 -15.70
CA ASP A 231 22.75 19.22 -15.99
C ASP A 231 21.61 18.78 -15.03
N ALA A 232 20.57 19.62 -14.93
CA ALA A 232 19.44 19.32 -14.06
C ALA A 232 18.77 17.99 -14.45
N PRO A 233 18.52 17.07 -13.49
CA PRO A 233 17.73 15.87 -13.75
C PRO A 233 16.29 16.24 -14.14
N ALA A 234 15.53 15.31 -14.71
CA ALA A 234 14.10 15.43 -14.84
C ALA A 234 13.39 14.98 -13.54
N LEU A 235 12.20 15.52 -13.25
CA LEU A 235 11.28 14.94 -12.30
C LEU A 235 10.24 14.12 -13.06
N VAL A 236 10.06 12.85 -12.70
CA VAL A 236 9.07 11.97 -13.34
C VAL A 236 8.01 11.56 -12.32
N LEU A 237 6.76 11.95 -12.60
CA LEU A 237 5.60 11.65 -11.79
C LEU A 237 4.83 10.49 -12.46
N ALA A 238 4.96 9.29 -11.90
CA ALA A 238 4.27 8.09 -12.36
C ALA A 238 3.12 7.72 -11.43
N GLY A 239 1.98 7.36 -11.98
CA GLY A 239 0.78 6.92 -11.28
C GLY A 239 -0.50 7.52 -11.86
N GLN A 240 -1.61 7.13 -11.26
CA GLN A 240 -2.94 7.62 -11.69
C GLN A 240 -3.10 9.13 -11.41
N PRO A 241 -3.85 9.83 -12.26
CA PRO A 241 -4.30 11.18 -11.93
C PRO A 241 -5.16 11.10 -10.66
N GLY A 242 -4.75 11.83 -9.63
CA GLY A 242 -5.49 11.92 -8.38
C GLY A 242 -6.47 13.09 -8.39
N TRP A 243 -6.79 13.56 -7.18
CA TRP A 243 -7.71 14.72 -6.98
C TRP A 243 -7.02 15.93 -6.33
N ASP A 244 -5.71 15.98 -6.30
CA ASP A 244 -4.97 17.13 -5.76
C ASP A 244 -4.94 18.26 -6.78
N THR A 245 -5.82 19.26 -6.58
CA THR A 245 -5.95 20.43 -7.43
C THR A 245 -4.76 21.39 -7.40
N GLN A 246 -3.82 21.20 -6.45
CA GLN A 246 -2.62 22.03 -6.37
C GLN A 246 -1.49 21.53 -7.28
N VAL A 247 -1.60 20.32 -7.82
CA VAL A 247 -0.57 19.74 -8.70
C VAL A 247 -0.43 20.57 -9.98
N GLU A 248 -1.53 20.92 -10.63
CA GLU A 248 -1.49 21.73 -11.87
C GLU A 248 -0.85 23.08 -11.61
N ARG A 249 -1.26 23.79 -10.55
CA ARG A 249 -0.65 25.09 -10.17
C ARG A 249 0.85 24.97 -9.87
N ALA A 250 1.27 23.85 -9.28
CA ALA A 250 2.69 23.63 -9.02
C ALA A 250 3.48 23.36 -10.31
N LEU A 251 2.88 22.66 -11.28
CA LEU A 251 3.45 22.42 -12.61
C LEU A 251 3.58 23.70 -13.42
N ASP A 252 2.53 24.53 -13.44
CA ASP A 252 2.50 25.83 -14.17
C ASP A 252 3.58 26.79 -13.66
N ALA A 253 3.97 26.67 -12.39
CA ALA A 253 5.02 27.50 -11.76
C ALA A 253 6.45 26.97 -12.03
N VAL A 254 6.62 25.83 -12.69
CA VAL A 254 7.96 25.28 -13.00
C VAL A 254 8.58 26.08 -14.16
N PRO A 255 9.82 26.59 -14.03
CA PRO A 255 10.51 27.22 -15.13
C PRO A 255 10.63 26.31 -16.36
N HIS A 256 10.36 26.80 -17.56
CA HIS A 256 10.34 26.02 -18.83
C HIS A 256 11.64 25.28 -19.13
N ARG A 257 12.78 25.71 -18.60
CA ARG A 257 14.07 25.03 -18.73
C ARG A 257 14.15 23.71 -17.92
N LEU A 258 13.31 23.53 -16.93
CA LEU A 258 13.27 22.34 -16.09
C LEU A 258 12.25 21.33 -16.63
N ARG A 259 12.62 20.08 -16.60
CA ARG A 259 11.78 19.02 -17.17
C ARG A 259 11.02 18.28 -16.06
N VAL A 260 9.69 18.44 -16.07
CA VAL A 260 8.78 17.62 -15.24
C VAL A 260 7.89 16.82 -16.18
N ILE A 261 7.89 15.48 -16.02
CA ILE A 261 7.18 14.54 -16.87
C ILE A 261 6.06 13.90 -16.06
N ARG A 262 4.84 13.97 -16.55
CA ARG A 262 3.70 13.19 -16.04
C ARG A 262 3.61 11.91 -16.87
N ALA A 263 4.19 10.83 -16.35
CA ALA A 263 4.24 9.54 -17.06
C ALA A 263 2.90 8.79 -17.05
N GLY A 264 1.96 9.20 -16.18
CA GLY A 264 0.71 8.46 -16.01
C GLY A 264 0.95 7.08 -15.41
N TYR A 265 0.04 6.15 -15.67
CA TYR A 265 0.17 4.77 -15.21
C TYR A 265 1.30 4.06 -15.96
N LEU A 266 2.20 3.43 -15.20
CA LEU A 266 3.24 2.58 -15.75
C LEU A 266 2.87 1.10 -15.54
N PRO A 267 3.03 0.24 -16.57
CA PRO A 267 2.85 -1.20 -16.42
C PRO A 267 3.77 -1.79 -15.36
N PHE A 268 3.30 -2.80 -14.64
CA PHE A 268 4.09 -3.43 -13.56
C PHE A 268 5.50 -3.86 -14.00
N GLY A 269 5.64 -4.42 -15.20
CA GLY A 269 6.94 -4.86 -15.71
C GLY A 269 7.95 -3.75 -15.97
N THR A 270 7.55 -2.46 -15.88
CA THR A 270 8.47 -1.33 -16.01
C THR A 270 8.89 -0.71 -14.68
N LEU A 271 8.22 -1.11 -13.57
CA LEU A 271 8.39 -0.43 -12.27
C LEU A 271 9.77 -0.66 -11.67
N ALA A 272 10.34 -1.87 -11.75
CA ALA A 272 11.69 -2.13 -11.25
C ALA A 272 12.71 -1.24 -11.95
N GLY A 273 12.69 -1.21 -13.28
CA GLY A 273 13.57 -0.34 -14.10
C GLY A 273 13.34 1.14 -13.84
N PHE A 274 12.09 1.55 -13.61
CA PHE A 274 11.74 2.94 -13.31
C PHE A 274 12.23 3.38 -11.93
N LEU A 275 12.05 2.57 -10.90
CA LEU A 275 12.46 2.91 -9.53
C LEU A 275 13.97 2.78 -9.34
N GLY A 276 14.55 1.63 -9.70
CA GLY A 276 15.97 1.38 -9.51
C GLY A 276 16.89 2.11 -10.50
N GLY A 277 16.35 2.55 -11.65
CA GLY A 277 17.08 3.37 -12.63
C GLY A 277 17.08 4.88 -12.34
N ALA A 278 16.37 5.34 -11.30
CA ALA A 278 16.32 6.73 -10.87
C ALA A 278 17.59 7.15 -10.12
N SER A 279 17.97 8.43 -10.21
CA SER A 279 19.00 9.01 -9.34
C SER A 279 18.61 8.95 -7.88
N LEU A 280 17.31 9.15 -7.60
CA LEU A 280 16.66 8.90 -6.34
C LEU A 280 15.14 8.82 -6.54
N VAL A 281 14.44 8.17 -5.60
CA VAL A 281 12.98 8.14 -5.52
C VAL A 281 12.55 9.09 -4.40
N ALA A 282 11.75 10.12 -4.72
CA ALA A 282 11.26 11.09 -3.75
C ALA A 282 9.79 10.84 -3.43
N TYR A 283 9.48 10.57 -2.16
CA TYR A 283 8.16 10.24 -1.67
C TYR A 283 7.80 11.05 -0.40
N PRO A 284 7.62 12.39 -0.50
CA PRO A 284 7.44 13.27 0.65
C PRO A 284 6.01 13.25 1.19
N SER A 285 5.42 12.06 1.35
CA SER A 285 4.04 11.86 1.80
C SER A 285 3.80 12.47 3.17
N LEU A 286 2.61 13.03 3.38
CA LEU A 286 2.14 13.56 4.66
C LEU A 286 1.80 12.45 5.66
N GLY A 287 1.59 11.22 5.18
CA GLY A 287 1.33 10.06 6.01
C GLY A 287 0.89 8.85 5.21
N GLU A 288 1.27 7.69 5.67
CA GLU A 288 0.92 6.38 5.09
C GLU A 288 0.50 5.42 6.19
N GLY A 289 -0.37 4.47 5.83
CA GLY A 289 -0.66 3.37 6.75
C GLY A 289 0.49 2.36 6.81
N PHE A 290 1.24 2.21 5.70
CA PHE A 290 2.46 1.40 5.64
C PHE A 290 3.56 2.07 4.82
N GLY A 291 3.31 2.35 3.54
CA GLY A 291 4.31 2.95 2.65
C GLY A 291 4.86 1.97 1.62
N LEU A 292 4.00 1.15 1.02
CA LEU A 292 4.40 0.20 -0.04
C LEU A 292 5.30 0.82 -1.12
N PRO A 293 5.03 2.05 -1.66
CA PRO A 293 5.91 2.63 -2.67
C PRO A 293 7.34 2.89 -2.19
N VAL A 294 7.52 3.22 -0.91
CA VAL A 294 8.86 3.36 -0.30
C VAL A 294 9.55 2.01 -0.25
N LEU A 295 8.87 0.98 0.25
CA LEU A 295 9.40 -0.38 0.33
C LEU A 295 9.72 -0.95 -1.06
N GLU A 296 8.86 -0.71 -2.05
CA GLU A 296 9.06 -1.13 -3.44
C GLU A 296 10.31 -0.47 -4.06
N ALA A 297 10.49 0.83 -3.81
CA ALA A 297 11.69 1.55 -4.26
C ALA A 297 12.97 1.02 -3.57
N MET A 298 12.90 0.75 -2.27
CA MET A 298 14.00 0.14 -1.50
C MET A 298 14.38 -1.23 -2.07
N ALA A 299 13.40 -2.08 -2.38
CA ALA A 299 13.63 -3.40 -2.97
C ALA A 299 14.30 -3.32 -4.36
N CYS A 300 13.99 -2.27 -5.13
CA CYS A 300 14.64 -2.00 -6.41
C CYS A 300 16.07 -1.42 -6.27
N GLY A 301 16.59 -1.27 -5.05
CA GLY A 301 17.92 -0.69 -4.82
C GLY A 301 17.98 0.81 -5.10
N ALA A 302 16.87 1.52 -4.98
CA ALA A 302 16.85 2.98 -5.14
C ALA A 302 17.28 3.70 -3.85
N CYS A 303 17.99 4.83 -3.99
CA CYS A 303 18.07 5.82 -2.92
C CYS A 303 16.68 6.44 -2.73
N VAL A 304 16.13 6.41 -1.52
CA VAL A 304 14.78 6.90 -1.22
C VAL A 304 14.86 8.12 -0.32
N LEU A 305 14.14 9.19 -0.70
CA LEU A 305 13.87 10.37 0.13
C LEU A 305 12.39 10.35 0.54
N THR A 306 12.10 10.36 1.83
CA THR A 306 10.73 10.37 2.35
C THR A 306 10.60 11.30 3.57
N THR A 307 9.49 11.22 4.32
CA THR A 307 9.27 12.02 5.53
C THR A 307 9.26 11.14 6.78
N ARG A 308 9.47 11.74 7.97
CA ARG A 308 9.33 11.03 9.25
C ARG A 308 7.87 11.02 9.74
N ARG A 309 6.91 10.71 8.84
CA ARG A 309 5.47 10.75 9.13
C ARG A 309 4.89 9.34 9.20
N LEU A 310 4.11 9.09 10.28
CA LEU A 310 3.40 7.84 10.52
C LEU A 310 4.30 6.60 10.33
N SER A 311 3.92 5.67 9.44
CA SER A 311 4.62 4.40 9.21
C SER A 311 5.92 4.51 8.39
N LEU A 312 6.21 5.65 7.77
CA LEU A 312 7.38 5.79 6.90
C LEU A 312 8.72 5.53 7.60
N PRO A 313 8.94 6.00 8.86
CA PRO A 313 10.13 5.62 9.63
C PRO A 313 10.19 4.13 9.99
N GLU A 314 9.04 3.49 10.19
CA GLU A 314 8.95 2.06 10.52
C GLU A 314 9.40 1.20 9.33
N VAL A 315 9.06 1.60 8.10
CA VAL A 315 9.50 0.96 6.87
C VAL A 315 10.94 1.33 6.52
N GLY A 316 11.24 2.63 6.46
CA GLY A 316 12.53 3.15 5.98
C GLY A 316 13.68 2.94 6.96
N GLY A 317 13.44 3.03 8.28
CA GLY A 317 14.49 2.99 9.30
C GLY A 317 15.59 4.02 9.02
N ASP A 318 16.84 3.60 9.14
CA ASP A 318 18.03 4.40 8.79
C ASP A 318 18.51 4.17 7.35
N ALA A 319 17.78 3.36 6.58
CA ALA A 319 18.13 2.99 5.22
C ALA A 319 17.62 3.97 4.15
N VAL A 320 16.94 5.05 4.55
CA VAL A 320 16.42 6.07 3.65
C VAL A 320 16.78 7.47 4.16
N ALA A 321 16.74 8.46 3.27
CA ALA A 321 16.86 9.86 3.67
C ALA A 321 15.48 10.42 4.05
N TYR A 322 15.49 11.41 4.94
CA TYR A 322 14.28 12.06 5.42
C TYR A 322 14.31 13.56 5.18
N CYS A 323 13.14 14.12 4.84
CA CYS A 323 12.93 15.56 4.77
C CYS A 323 11.70 15.99 5.58
N GLY A 324 11.55 17.28 5.80
CA GLY A 324 10.29 17.86 6.22
C GLY A 324 9.26 17.88 5.09
N VAL A 325 8.04 18.31 5.39
CA VAL A 325 6.92 18.31 4.44
C VAL A 325 6.84 19.57 3.56
N GLY A 326 7.59 20.60 3.91
CA GLY A 326 7.63 21.87 3.20
C GLY A 326 8.45 21.79 1.91
N ALA A 327 8.10 22.59 0.90
CA ALA A 327 8.87 22.63 -0.36
C ALA A 327 10.34 23.07 -0.15
N GLY A 328 10.62 23.86 0.88
CA GLY A 328 11.99 24.24 1.28
C GLY A 328 12.79 23.05 1.80
N ASP A 329 12.18 22.26 2.69
CA ASP A 329 12.81 21.06 3.28
C ASP A 329 13.08 20.00 2.21
N VAL A 330 12.10 19.80 1.31
CA VAL A 330 12.26 18.90 0.16
C VAL A 330 13.37 19.39 -0.76
N ALA A 331 13.48 20.71 -1.00
CA ALA A 331 14.53 21.27 -1.84
C ALA A 331 15.92 21.06 -1.24
N ALA A 332 16.10 21.31 0.05
CA ALA A 332 17.38 21.13 0.74
C ALA A 332 17.82 19.65 0.66
N ALA A 333 16.95 18.72 1.07
CA ALA A 333 17.28 17.31 1.07
C ALA A 333 17.51 16.72 -0.35
N LEU A 334 16.73 17.17 -1.35
CA LEU A 334 16.99 16.81 -2.75
C LEU A 334 18.34 17.35 -3.24
N GLY A 335 18.67 18.59 -2.90
CA GLY A 335 19.93 19.21 -3.25
C GLY A 335 21.12 18.43 -2.71
N GLU A 336 21.12 18.17 -1.40
CA GLU A 336 22.16 17.39 -0.70
C GLU A 336 22.35 16.00 -1.35
N LEU A 337 21.28 15.27 -1.56
CA LEU A 337 21.35 13.93 -2.17
C LEU A 337 21.83 13.99 -3.64
N LEU A 338 21.42 14.98 -4.43
CA LEU A 338 21.85 15.11 -5.81
C LEU A 338 23.34 15.44 -5.91
N ASP A 339 23.90 16.16 -4.91
CA ASP A 339 25.31 16.55 -4.86
C ASP A 339 26.22 15.43 -4.32
N ASP A 340 25.67 14.44 -3.63
CA ASP A 340 26.44 13.36 -3.01
C ASP A 340 26.09 11.97 -3.60
N PRO A 341 26.71 11.56 -4.69
CA PRO A 341 26.48 10.22 -5.27
C PRO A 341 26.96 9.08 -4.36
N GLY A 342 27.96 9.31 -3.50
CA GLY A 342 28.44 8.35 -2.51
C GLY A 342 27.34 8.04 -1.49
N ARG A 343 26.75 9.08 -0.92
CA ARG A 343 25.63 8.94 0.03
C ARG A 343 24.42 8.25 -0.59
N ARG A 344 24.10 8.57 -1.85
CA ARG A 344 23.02 7.86 -2.56
C ARG A 344 23.29 6.37 -2.69
N ALA A 345 24.53 5.98 -3.03
CA ALA A 345 24.90 4.57 -3.17
C ALA A 345 24.87 3.82 -1.83
N GLU A 346 25.31 4.44 -0.74
CA GLU A 346 25.20 3.90 0.63
C GLU A 346 23.74 3.63 1.02
N LEU A 347 22.88 4.65 0.85
CA LEU A 347 21.45 4.52 1.16
C LEU A 347 20.76 3.47 0.29
N ALA A 348 21.09 3.40 -1.01
CA ALA A 348 20.53 2.40 -1.91
C ALA A 348 20.88 0.97 -1.47
N THR A 349 22.12 0.74 -1.05
CA THR A 349 22.58 -0.55 -0.53
C THR A 349 21.86 -0.90 0.79
N ALA A 350 21.81 0.04 1.72
CA ALA A 350 21.09 -0.13 2.99
C ALA A 350 19.59 -0.38 2.78
N ALA A 351 18.96 0.36 1.87
CA ALA A 351 17.54 0.22 1.51
C ALA A 351 17.24 -1.18 0.97
N GLN A 352 18.06 -1.67 0.05
CA GLN A 352 17.90 -3.02 -0.51
C GLN A 352 18.04 -4.10 0.57
N GLN A 353 19.00 -3.96 1.48
CA GLN A 353 19.17 -4.92 2.58
C GLN A 353 17.98 -4.90 3.52
N ARG A 354 17.49 -3.71 3.91
CA ARG A 354 16.34 -3.59 4.79
C ARG A 354 15.04 -4.11 4.16
N ALA A 355 14.84 -3.91 2.85
CA ALA A 355 13.65 -4.39 2.16
C ALA A 355 13.46 -5.92 2.29
N LYS A 356 14.54 -6.69 2.48
CA LYS A 356 14.48 -8.15 2.69
C LYS A 356 13.81 -8.58 3.99
N GLU A 357 13.70 -7.65 4.96
CA GLU A 357 13.00 -7.91 6.22
C GLU A 357 11.48 -7.97 6.06
N PHE A 358 10.96 -7.47 4.92
CA PHE A 358 9.55 -7.37 4.60
C PHE A 358 9.16 -8.36 3.50
N SER A 359 8.80 -9.57 3.87
CA SER A 359 8.39 -10.61 2.91
C SER A 359 6.90 -10.94 3.02
N TRP A 360 6.27 -11.25 1.90
CA TRP A 360 4.90 -11.76 1.90
C TRP A 360 4.77 -13.14 2.59
N ALA A 361 5.82 -13.92 2.60
CA ALA A 361 5.87 -15.18 3.35
C ALA A 361 5.71 -14.93 4.86
N THR A 362 6.50 -14.01 5.44
CA THR A 362 6.35 -13.60 6.84
C THR A 362 4.98 -12.98 7.10
N THR A 363 4.47 -12.16 6.16
CA THR A 363 3.11 -11.59 6.27
C THR A 363 2.04 -12.69 6.33
N ALA A 364 2.15 -13.73 5.51
CA ALA A 364 1.22 -14.87 5.50
C ALA A 364 1.28 -15.68 6.81
N GLU A 365 2.48 -16.00 7.29
CA GLU A 365 2.70 -16.69 8.57
C GLU A 365 2.04 -15.93 9.73
N ARG A 366 2.27 -14.62 9.83
CA ARG A 366 1.66 -13.77 10.86
C ARG A 366 0.13 -13.69 10.73
N HIS A 367 -0.42 -13.73 9.52
CA HIS A 367 -1.86 -13.80 9.31
C HIS A 367 -2.44 -15.14 9.76
N ARG A 368 -1.75 -16.27 9.53
CA ARG A 368 -2.17 -17.57 10.05
C ARG A 368 -2.23 -17.59 11.56
N GLU A 369 -1.20 -17.04 12.24
CA GLU A 369 -1.21 -16.86 13.71
C GLU A 369 -2.41 -16.02 14.16
N ALA A 370 -2.66 -14.91 13.46
CA ALA A 370 -3.80 -14.03 13.75
C ALA A 370 -5.14 -14.75 13.57
N TYR A 371 -5.29 -15.58 12.54
CA TYR A 371 -6.49 -16.39 12.32
C TYR A 371 -6.69 -17.43 13.42
N ALA A 372 -5.64 -18.17 13.80
CA ALA A 372 -5.69 -19.13 14.89
C ALA A 372 -6.07 -18.45 16.21
N LYS A 373 -5.50 -17.28 16.51
CA LYS A 373 -5.82 -16.46 17.67
C LYS A 373 -7.28 -15.98 17.67
N ALA A 374 -7.78 -15.50 16.52
CA ALA A 374 -9.16 -15.08 16.36
C ALA A 374 -10.12 -16.24 16.58
N TRP A 375 -9.86 -17.38 15.96
CA TRP A 375 -10.67 -18.59 16.11
C TRP A 375 -10.71 -19.07 17.56
N SER A 376 -9.58 -19.20 18.21
CA SER A 376 -9.49 -19.60 19.63
C SER A 376 -10.25 -18.65 20.56
N ARG A 377 -10.21 -17.35 20.31
CA ARG A 377 -11.00 -16.37 21.09
C ARG A 377 -12.51 -16.55 20.87
N HIS A 378 -12.90 -16.76 19.62
CA HIS A 378 -14.29 -16.95 19.26
C HIS A 378 -14.90 -18.18 19.92
N LEU A 379 -14.15 -19.30 20.00
CA LEU A 379 -14.58 -20.51 20.68
C LEU A 379 -14.77 -20.32 22.21
N ARG A 380 -13.98 -19.43 22.83
CA ARG A 380 -14.11 -19.13 24.28
C ARG A 380 -15.27 -18.20 24.62
N THR A 381 -15.83 -17.50 23.66
CA THR A 381 -16.91 -16.52 23.86
C THR A 381 -18.29 -17.07 23.48
N ARG A 382 -18.35 -18.29 22.93
CA ARG A 382 -19.56 -19.07 22.69
C ARG A 382 -19.85 -20.00 23.85
#